data_f4fbb479f157cd406a2008b227fc3a34
#
_entry.id   f4fbb479f157cd406a2008b227fc3a34
#
_cell.length_a   1.000
_cell.length_b   1.000
_cell.length_c   1.000
_cell.angle_alpha   90.00
_cell.angle_beta   90.00
_cell.angle_gamma   90.00
#
_symmetry.space_group_name_H-M   'P 1'
#
loop_
_entity.id
_entity.type
_entity.pdbx_description
1 polymer ?
#
loop_
_entity_poly.entity_id
_entity_poly.type
_entity_poly.pdbx_seq_one_letter_code
_entity_poly.pdbx_strand_id
1 'polypeptide(L)'
;MLLKKREVSSKQLALEMLGRRLPKSHPKSTYYQEMLNRTRAGYAGEQRVDREWQEIYLEHAHYLLHDVQLKAEGESIHQIDTLLMSRNFVLIVEIKNIVGHVEYMEDNHQFIRITSDGKVDGFRNPFDQVKRHARFLHQIFQKAGYHIPIVYMIVSANPNMIMTPSLSAQPIIHVSGLAEKVEQLFTQHQQVYLSEKVLRELSTHILKMHKPTQWTCDMRMDELKKGVLCSKCDYRFVMQYRQGKWQCEKCGEVDNQAFNDALKDYRYMYGELISNSLFQDFFGISCVKTVYKILKSLQLQEVGAKKNRKYIIK
;
A
#
# COMPACT_ATOMS: atom_id res chain seq x y z
N MET A 1 6.26 -18.27 9.08
CA MET A 1 5.63 -18.42 7.72
C MET A 1 4.92 -17.14 7.33
N LEU A 2 5.17 -16.62 6.10
CA LEU A 2 4.48 -15.44 5.58
C LEU A 2 3.06 -15.80 5.10
N LEU A 3 2.05 -15.25 5.76
CA LEU A 3 0.63 -15.52 5.48
C LEU A 3 0.01 -14.44 4.56
N LYS A 4 0.44 -13.18 4.67
CA LYS A 4 0.02 -12.08 3.78
C LYS A 4 1.22 -11.25 3.36
N LYS A 5 1.46 -11.17 2.05
CA LYS A 5 2.44 -10.25 1.47
C LYS A 5 1.92 -8.82 1.44
N ARG A 6 2.82 -7.85 1.47
CA ARG A 6 2.51 -6.45 1.22
C ARG A 6 2.24 -6.24 -0.27
N GLU A 7 1.22 -5.49 -0.56
CA GLU A 7 0.85 -5.07 -1.90
C GLU A 7 0.95 -3.56 -2.04
N VAL A 8 1.06 -3.09 -3.28
CA VAL A 8 0.99 -1.65 -3.55
C VAL A 8 -0.41 -1.16 -3.21
N SER A 9 -0.51 -0.12 -2.38
CA SER A 9 -1.80 0.40 -1.93
C SER A 9 -2.62 0.99 -3.09
N SER A 10 -3.96 0.91 -2.98
CA SER A 10 -4.87 1.55 -3.94
C SER A 10 -4.59 3.05 -4.08
N LYS A 11 -4.19 3.70 -2.97
CA LYS A 11 -3.77 5.10 -2.97
C LYS A 11 -2.57 5.34 -3.88
N GLN A 12 -1.51 4.52 -3.77
CA GLN A 12 -0.33 4.68 -4.62
C GLN A 12 -0.66 4.49 -6.09
N LEU A 13 -1.42 3.45 -6.41
CA LEU A 13 -1.81 3.16 -7.80
C LEU A 13 -2.67 4.28 -8.40
N ALA A 14 -3.61 4.82 -7.62
CA ALA A 14 -4.41 5.97 -8.04
C ALA A 14 -3.57 7.25 -8.24
N LEU A 15 -2.62 7.52 -7.33
CA LEU A 15 -1.70 8.65 -7.46
C LEU A 15 -0.76 8.49 -8.67
N GLU A 16 -0.33 7.29 -8.99
CA GLU A 16 0.46 7.00 -10.19
C GLU A 16 -0.36 7.26 -11.47
N MET A 17 -1.62 6.84 -11.49
CA MET A 17 -2.55 7.17 -12.57
C MET A 17 -2.70 8.69 -12.71
N LEU A 18 -2.93 9.42 -11.61
CA LEU A 18 -3.01 10.88 -11.63
C LEU A 18 -1.71 11.53 -12.14
N GLY A 19 -0.55 11.04 -11.73
CA GLY A 19 0.75 11.52 -12.19
C GLY A 19 0.93 11.40 -13.71
N ARG A 20 0.34 10.37 -14.34
CA ARG A 20 0.34 10.17 -15.80
C ARG A 20 -0.72 11.02 -16.52
N ARG A 21 -1.93 11.11 -15.97
CA ARG A 21 -3.12 11.59 -16.68
C ARG A 21 -3.52 13.03 -16.38
N LEU A 22 -3.15 13.54 -15.20
CA LEU A 22 -3.44 14.93 -14.86
C LEU A 22 -2.51 15.87 -15.63
N PRO A 23 -3.03 16.88 -16.36
CA PRO A 23 -2.19 17.87 -17.03
C PRO A 23 -1.26 18.56 -16.03
N LYS A 24 0.01 18.76 -16.40
CA LYS A 24 0.98 19.46 -15.53
C LYS A 24 0.58 20.91 -15.21
N SER A 25 -0.21 21.52 -16.07
CA SER A 25 -0.78 22.86 -15.87
C SER A 25 -1.95 22.89 -14.89
N HIS A 26 -2.45 21.72 -14.47
CA HIS A 26 -3.59 21.66 -13.54
C HIS A 26 -3.17 22.14 -12.13
N PRO A 27 -3.98 22.97 -11.45
CA PRO A 27 -3.63 23.55 -10.14
C PRO A 27 -3.27 22.52 -9.06
N LYS A 28 -3.89 21.33 -9.08
CA LYS A 28 -3.62 20.25 -8.13
C LYS A 28 -2.44 19.32 -8.55
N SER A 29 -1.77 19.57 -9.67
CA SER A 29 -0.73 18.67 -10.19
C SER A 29 0.43 18.51 -9.20
N THR A 30 0.99 19.60 -8.69
CA THR A 30 2.06 19.60 -7.70
C THR A 30 1.66 18.89 -6.41
N TYR A 31 0.45 19.15 -5.91
CA TYR A 31 -0.09 18.51 -4.71
C TYR A 31 -0.13 16.98 -4.83
N TYR A 32 -0.67 16.45 -5.94
CA TYR A 32 -0.73 15.00 -6.14
C TYR A 32 0.65 14.39 -6.39
N GLN A 33 1.56 15.13 -7.05
CA GLN A 33 2.94 14.65 -7.24
C GLN A 33 3.68 14.53 -5.89
N GLU A 34 3.55 15.51 -5.01
CA GLU A 34 4.13 15.45 -3.66
C GLU A 34 3.54 14.31 -2.85
N MET A 35 2.20 14.13 -2.93
CA MET A 35 1.52 13.02 -2.25
C MET A 35 2.02 11.66 -2.77
N LEU A 36 2.23 11.51 -4.09
CA LEU A 36 2.79 10.30 -4.69
C LEU A 36 4.21 10.04 -4.17
N ASN A 37 5.06 11.06 -4.14
CA ASN A 37 6.44 10.94 -3.67
C ASN A 37 6.50 10.48 -2.20
N ARG A 38 5.66 11.07 -1.33
CA ARG A 38 5.55 10.64 0.08
C ARG A 38 5.03 9.21 0.21
N THR A 39 4.03 8.83 -0.58
CA THR A 39 3.46 7.48 -0.55
C THR A 39 4.48 6.43 -1.01
N ARG A 40 5.22 6.71 -2.10
CA ARG A 40 6.30 5.85 -2.58
C ARG A 40 7.44 5.71 -1.56
N ALA A 41 7.83 6.81 -0.93
CA ALA A 41 8.86 6.79 0.11
C ALA A 41 8.42 5.92 1.30
N GLY A 42 7.16 6.03 1.74
CA GLY A 42 6.58 5.16 2.78
C GLY A 42 6.67 3.69 2.39
N TYR A 43 6.15 3.34 1.22
CA TYR A 43 6.16 1.97 0.70
C TYR A 43 7.56 1.38 0.55
N ALA A 44 8.53 2.18 0.08
CA ALA A 44 9.93 1.76 -0.01
C ALA A 44 10.56 1.46 1.37
N GLY A 45 10.20 2.23 2.40
CA GLY A 45 10.58 1.97 3.79
C GLY A 45 9.99 0.66 4.30
N GLU A 46 8.71 0.45 4.08
CA GLU A 46 8.01 -0.78 4.44
C GLU A 46 8.63 -2.02 3.76
N GLN A 47 8.93 -1.93 2.44
CA GLN A 47 9.63 -3.00 1.73
C GLN A 47 11.04 -3.28 2.26
N ARG A 48 11.74 -2.27 2.81
CA ARG A 48 13.04 -2.47 3.45
C ARG A 48 12.91 -3.32 4.70
N VAL A 49 11.92 -3.04 5.56
CA VAL A 49 11.63 -3.84 6.74
C VAL A 49 11.16 -5.25 6.36
N ASP A 50 10.37 -5.39 5.30
CA ASP A 50 9.93 -6.71 4.81
C ASP A 50 11.13 -7.58 4.36
N ARG A 51 12.20 -6.97 3.81
CA ARG A 51 13.45 -7.71 3.49
C ARG A 51 14.17 -8.18 4.74
N GLU A 52 14.29 -7.35 5.78
CA GLU A 52 14.88 -7.77 7.05
C GLU A 52 14.12 -8.96 7.67
N TRP A 53 12.78 -8.97 7.60
CA TRP A 53 12.00 -10.12 8.03
C TRP A 53 12.35 -11.43 7.31
N GLN A 54 12.81 -11.38 6.06
CA GLN A 54 13.21 -12.56 5.31
C GLN A 54 14.54 -13.17 5.79
N GLU A 55 15.38 -12.34 6.41
CA GLU A 55 16.68 -12.74 6.98
C GLU A 55 16.55 -13.27 8.43
N ILE A 56 15.39 -13.08 9.09
CA ILE A 56 15.17 -13.51 10.46
C ILE A 56 14.74 -14.97 10.48
N TYR A 57 15.58 -15.82 11.05
CA TYR A 57 15.23 -17.21 11.32
C TYR A 57 14.58 -17.34 12.70
N LEU A 58 13.35 -17.80 12.75
CA LEU A 58 12.59 -18.05 13.99
C LEU A 58 12.26 -19.53 14.09
N GLU A 59 12.78 -20.19 15.12
CA GLU A 59 12.49 -21.61 15.43
C GLU A 59 11.04 -21.81 15.89
N HIS A 60 10.41 -20.76 16.41
CA HIS A 60 9.07 -20.82 16.95
C HIS A 60 8.00 -20.76 15.86
N ALA A 61 6.92 -21.53 16.02
CA ALA A 61 5.77 -21.47 15.14
C ALA A 61 5.18 -20.05 15.14
N HIS A 62 5.12 -19.42 13.96
CA HIS A 62 4.66 -18.05 13.79
C HIS A 62 4.04 -17.81 12.42
N TYR A 63 3.25 -16.74 12.31
CA TYR A 63 2.73 -16.20 11.06
C TYR A 63 3.03 -14.70 10.96
N LEU A 64 3.48 -14.26 9.78
CA LEU A 64 3.66 -12.85 9.42
C LEU A 64 2.56 -12.41 8.47
N LEU A 65 1.98 -11.26 8.76
CA LEU A 65 1.00 -10.60 7.91
C LEU A 65 1.46 -9.14 7.72
N HIS A 66 1.69 -8.73 6.48
CA HIS A 66 2.04 -7.35 6.15
C HIS A 66 0.82 -6.57 5.65
N ASP A 67 0.73 -5.28 6.00
CA ASP A 67 -0.33 -4.34 5.61
C ASP A 67 -1.74 -4.92 5.87
N VAL A 68 -2.01 -5.21 7.12
CA VAL A 68 -3.33 -5.71 7.55
C VAL A 68 -4.25 -4.53 7.86
N GLN A 69 -5.38 -4.44 7.15
CA GLN A 69 -6.39 -3.42 7.37
C GLN A 69 -7.65 -4.05 7.95
N LEU A 70 -7.96 -3.71 9.18
CA LEU A 70 -9.09 -4.24 9.94
C LEU A 70 -10.09 -3.13 10.22
N LYS A 71 -11.36 -3.37 9.92
CA LYS A 71 -12.45 -2.42 10.21
C LYS A 71 -13.04 -2.72 11.58
N ALA A 72 -13.08 -1.71 12.46
CA ALA A 72 -13.79 -1.78 13.73
C ALA A 72 -15.29 -1.55 13.56
N GLU A 73 -16.10 -1.89 14.57
CA GLU A 73 -17.56 -1.73 14.57
C GLU A 73 -18.00 -0.26 14.33
N GLY A 74 -17.18 0.73 14.73
CA GLY A 74 -17.43 2.17 14.54
C GLY A 74 -16.79 2.77 13.28
N GLU A 75 -16.64 2.00 12.19
CA GLU A 75 -16.05 2.40 10.90
C GLU A 75 -14.57 2.81 10.92
N SER A 76 -13.92 2.92 12.08
CA SER A 76 -12.50 3.19 12.15
C SER A 76 -11.68 2.05 11.55
N ILE A 77 -10.64 2.40 10.79
CA ILE A 77 -9.75 1.44 10.16
C ILE A 77 -8.45 1.38 10.93
N HIS A 78 -8.04 0.16 11.27
CA HIS A 78 -6.76 -0.16 11.87
C HIS A 78 -5.86 -0.75 10.79
N GLN A 79 -4.94 0.05 10.26
CA GLN A 79 -3.90 -0.43 9.35
C GLN A 79 -2.66 -0.74 10.17
N ILE A 80 -2.21 -1.99 10.11
CA ILE A 80 -1.04 -2.51 10.83
C ILE A 80 0.00 -2.85 9.77
N ASP A 81 1.16 -2.20 9.81
CA ASP A 81 2.19 -2.36 8.79
C ASP A 81 2.77 -3.77 8.77
N THR A 82 3.05 -4.35 9.96
CA THR A 82 3.42 -5.76 10.10
C THR A 82 2.88 -6.33 11.40
N LEU A 83 2.25 -7.49 11.31
CA LEU A 83 1.75 -8.27 12.43
C LEU A 83 2.47 -9.62 12.46
N LEU A 84 3.23 -9.88 13.54
CA LEU A 84 3.76 -11.21 13.85
C LEU A 84 2.83 -11.87 14.88
N MET A 85 2.29 -13.01 14.53
CA MET A 85 1.51 -13.85 15.44
C MET A 85 2.32 -15.08 15.81
N SER A 86 2.56 -15.29 17.09
CA SER A 86 3.25 -16.47 17.63
C SER A 86 2.39 -17.17 18.69
N ARG A 87 2.88 -18.28 19.23
CA ARG A 87 2.23 -19.00 20.33
C ARG A 87 2.38 -18.28 21.66
N ASN A 88 3.35 -17.36 21.77
CA ASN A 88 3.80 -16.73 23.00
C ASN A 88 3.27 -15.30 23.15
N PHE A 89 3.24 -14.56 22.05
CA PHE A 89 2.79 -13.17 21.98
C PHE A 89 2.38 -12.80 20.57
N VAL A 90 1.69 -11.67 20.43
CA VAL A 90 1.43 -11.00 19.14
C VAL A 90 2.23 -9.71 19.12
N LEU A 91 2.99 -9.47 18.04
CA LEU A 91 3.79 -8.27 17.86
C LEU A 91 3.24 -7.39 16.75
N ILE A 92 2.95 -6.14 17.09
CA ILE A 92 2.61 -5.07 16.14
C ILE A 92 3.88 -4.30 15.83
N VAL A 93 4.22 -4.20 14.54
CA VAL A 93 5.32 -3.36 14.07
C VAL A 93 4.74 -2.23 13.23
N GLU A 94 4.98 -1.00 13.65
CA GLU A 94 4.71 0.22 12.89
C GLU A 94 6.00 0.67 12.24
N ILE A 95 5.96 1.02 10.95
CA ILE A 95 7.15 1.36 10.18
C ILE A 95 7.14 2.85 9.86
N LYS A 96 8.26 3.53 10.14
CA LYS A 96 8.45 4.93 9.80
C LYS A 96 9.68 5.10 8.91
N ASN A 97 9.50 5.76 7.78
CA ASN A 97 10.58 6.13 6.86
C ASN A 97 10.80 7.64 6.89
N ILE A 98 11.42 8.11 7.96
CA ILE A 98 11.65 9.53 8.24
C ILE A 98 13.15 9.83 8.13
N VAL A 99 13.51 10.98 7.58
CA VAL A 99 14.88 11.50 7.51
C VAL A 99 15.02 12.68 8.45
N GLY A 100 16.12 12.78 9.21
CA GLY A 100 16.42 13.87 10.12
C GLY A 100 16.37 13.48 11.60
N HIS A 101 16.53 14.47 12.46
CA HIS A 101 16.45 14.27 13.91
C HIS A 101 15.01 14.16 14.35
N VAL A 102 14.70 13.12 15.13
CA VAL A 102 13.35 12.85 15.60
C VAL A 102 13.33 12.93 17.13
N GLU A 103 12.33 13.63 17.64
CA GLU A 103 12.11 13.83 19.07
C GLU A 103 10.68 13.46 19.45
N TYR A 104 10.53 12.98 20.69
CA TYR A 104 9.25 12.70 21.30
C TYR A 104 9.10 13.47 22.61
N MET A 105 8.09 14.30 22.66
CA MET A 105 7.68 15.05 23.86
C MET A 105 6.53 14.29 24.52
N GLU A 106 6.83 13.49 25.52
CA GLU A 106 5.88 12.56 26.13
C GLU A 106 4.69 13.30 26.77
N ASP A 107 4.95 14.38 27.50
CA ASP A 107 3.92 15.17 28.21
C ASP A 107 2.84 15.73 27.23
N ASN A 108 3.23 16.07 26.03
CA ASN A 108 2.37 16.66 25.02
C ASN A 108 1.92 15.64 23.95
N HIS A 109 2.34 14.37 24.03
CA HIS A 109 2.16 13.36 23.01
C HIS A 109 2.62 13.80 21.60
N GLN A 110 3.59 14.71 21.53
CA GLN A 110 4.05 15.32 20.29
C GLN A 110 5.27 14.56 19.73
N PHE A 111 5.20 14.19 18.47
CA PHE A 111 6.28 13.57 17.72
C PHE A 111 6.71 14.51 16.60
N ILE A 112 7.94 14.98 16.62
CA ILE A 112 8.47 15.97 15.69
C ILE A 112 9.71 15.46 14.96
N ARG A 113 9.99 16.08 13.83
CA ARG A 113 11.24 15.94 13.08
C ARG A 113 11.87 17.31 12.88
N ILE A 114 13.18 17.36 13.07
CA ILE A 114 14.01 18.51 12.74
C ILE A 114 14.86 18.10 11.53
N THR A 115 14.71 18.82 10.42
CA THR A 115 15.48 18.59 9.20
C THR A 115 16.86 19.31 9.26
N SER A 116 17.77 18.97 8.37
CA SER A 116 19.14 19.54 8.34
C SER A 116 19.17 21.07 8.13
N ASP A 117 18.12 21.63 7.54
CA ASP A 117 17.91 23.10 7.35
C ASP A 117 17.19 23.74 8.54
N GLY A 118 16.97 23.01 9.63
CA GLY A 118 16.35 23.49 10.87
C GLY A 118 14.80 23.57 10.82
N LYS A 119 14.18 23.12 9.74
CA LYS A 119 12.71 23.08 9.67
C LYS A 119 12.16 22.02 10.61
N VAL A 120 11.10 22.39 11.37
CA VAL A 120 10.39 21.48 12.28
C VAL A 120 9.08 21.04 11.66
N ASP A 121 8.90 19.73 11.52
CA ASP A 121 7.65 19.13 11.06
C ASP A 121 7.04 18.27 12.19
N GLY A 122 5.75 18.46 12.46
CA GLY A 122 4.97 17.60 13.36
C GLY A 122 4.43 16.37 12.64
N PHE A 123 4.43 15.22 13.32
CA PHE A 123 3.83 13.99 12.85
C PHE A 123 2.76 13.49 13.81
N ARG A 124 1.84 12.71 13.29
CA ARG A 124 0.96 11.93 14.15
C ARG A 124 1.81 10.99 14.99
N ASN A 125 1.58 11.00 16.31
CA ASN A 125 2.33 10.20 17.24
C ASN A 125 2.21 8.69 16.93
N PRO A 126 3.32 8.01 16.56
CA PRO A 126 3.29 6.59 16.23
C PRO A 126 3.07 5.69 17.46
N PHE A 127 3.45 6.15 18.66
CA PHE A 127 3.22 5.39 19.89
C PHE A 127 1.72 5.30 20.22
N ASP A 128 0.97 6.38 20.05
CA ASP A 128 -0.48 6.37 20.23
C ASP A 128 -1.17 5.52 19.16
N GLN A 129 -0.60 5.48 17.95
CA GLN A 129 -1.09 4.65 16.86
C GLN A 129 -0.98 3.17 17.22
N VAL A 130 0.20 2.68 17.62
CA VAL A 130 0.39 1.26 17.97
C VAL A 130 -0.38 0.86 19.23
N LYS A 131 -0.48 1.74 20.25
CA LYS A 131 -1.30 1.52 21.44
C LYS A 131 -2.79 1.34 21.09
N ARG A 132 -3.30 2.13 20.14
CA ARG A 132 -4.67 1.99 19.64
C ARG A 132 -4.86 0.66 18.91
N HIS A 133 -3.90 0.24 18.07
CA HIS A 133 -3.95 -1.04 17.39
C HIS A 133 -3.89 -2.21 18.37
N ALA A 134 -3.04 -2.12 19.39
CA ALA A 134 -2.94 -3.15 20.44
C ALA A 134 -4.25 -3.31 21.20
N ARG A 135 -4.89 -2.21 21.64
CA ARG A 135 -6.21 -2.26 22.30
C ARG A 135 -7.28 -2.90 21.42
N PHE A 136 -7.28 -2.58 20.14
CA PHE A 136 -8.24 -3.16 19.19
C PHE A 136 -8.03 -4.67 19.01
N LEU A 137 -6.80 -5.13 18.78
CA LEU A 137 -6.49 -6.56 18.69
C LEU A 137 -6.79 -7.31 19.99
N HIS A 138 -6.52 -6.69 21.15
CA HIS A 138 -6.86 -7.26 22.44
C HIS A 138 -8.35 -7.55 22.56
N GLN A 139 -9.21 -6.63 22.13
CA GLN A 139 -10.66 -6.83 22.11
C GLN A 139 -11.09 -7.99 21.18
N ILE A 140 -10.45 -8.11 19.99
CA ILE A 140 -10.70 -9.22 19.06
C ILE A 140 -10.37 -10.56 19.73
N PHE A 141 -9.19 -10.67 20.33
CA PHE A 141 -8.76 -11.93 20.96
C PHE A 141 -9.58 -12.27 22.20
N GLN A 142 -9.93 -11.29 23.04
CA GLN A 142 -10.84 -11.49 24.19
C GLN A 142 -12.22 -12.00 23.76
N LYS A 143 -12.83 -11.40 22.73
CA LYS A 143 -14.11 -11.86 22.16
C LYS A 143 -14.03 -13.31 21.65
N ALA A 144 -12.85 -13.74 21.18
CA ALA A 144 -12.58 -15.10 20.76
C ALA A 144 -12.19 -16.05 21.90
N GLY A 145 -12.14 -15.57 23.16
CA GLY A 145 -11.81 -16.36 24.34
C GLY A 145 -10.31 -16.56 24.58
N TYR A 146 -9.44 -15.74 23.95
CA TYR A 146 -7.99 -15.88 24.08
C TYR A 146 -7.36 -14.65 24.77
N HIS A 147 -6.42 -14.93 25.69
CA HIS A 147 -5.66 -13.94 26.42
C HIS A 147 -4.17 -14.13 26.09
N ILE A 148 -3.69 -13.45 25.07
CA ILE A 148 -2.29 -13.48 24.63
C ILE A 148 -1.67 -12.09 24.77
N PRO A 149 -0.43 -11.97 25.25
CA PRO A 149 0.27 -10.67 25.31
C PRO A 149 0.36 -10.03 23.91
N ILE A 150 0.06 -8.73 23.83
CA ILE A 150 0.26 -7.94 22.63
C ILE A 150 1.38 -6.96 22.89
N VAL A 151 2.47 -7.13 22.17
CA VAL A 151 3.66 -6.28 22.20
C VAL A 151 3.64 -5.40 20.95
N TYR A 152 4.27 -4.23 21.01
CA TYR A 152 4.39 -3.35 19.86
C TYR A 152 5.76 -2.68 19.83
N MET A 153 6.21 -2.36 18.63
CA MET A 153 7.40 -1.56 18.41
C MET A 153 7.26 -0.69 17.17
N ILE A 154 8.06 0.36 17.10
CA ILE A 154 8.21 1.22 15.93
C ILE A 154 9.57 0.90 15.31
N VAL A 155 9.60 0.71 14.00
CA VAL A 155 10.83 0.45 13.25
C VAL A 155 11.12 1.62 12.32
N SER A 156 12.27 2.26 12.53
CA SER A 156 12.82 3.23 11.59
C SER A 156 13.42 2.50 10.40
N ALA A 157 12.82 2.67 9.24
CA ALA A 157 13.31 2.09 7.99
C ALA A 157 14.39 2.92 7.31
N ASN A 158 14.63 4.15 7.76
CA ASN A 158 15.57 5.08 7.13
C ASN A 158 16.88 5.16 7.92
N PRO A 159 18.04 4.89 7.29
CA PRO A 159 19.34 5.00 7.98
C PRO A 159 19.67 6.43 8.43
N ASN A 160 19.07 7.44 7.81
CA ASN A 160 19.27 8.85 8.14
C ASN A 160 18.26 9.40 9.17
N MET A 161 17.50 8.52 9.82
CA MET A 161 16.72 8.90 10.99
C MET A 161 17.62 8.86 12.22
N ILE A 162 17.81 10.01 12.86
CA ILE A 162 18.60 10.14 14.09
C ILE A 162 17.63 10.25 15.26
N MET A 163 17.68 9.26 16.13
CA MET A 163 16.86 9.21 17.34
C MET A 163 17.54 10.00 18.46
N THR A 164 16.83 10.97 19.02
CA THR A 164 17.32 11.72 20.18
C THR A 164 17.17 10.93 21.48
N PRO A 165 17.86 11.31 22.57
CA PRO A 165 17.76 10.63 23.85
C PRO A 165 16.32 10.54 24.41
N SER A 166 15.43 11.45 24.03
CA SER A 166 14.01 11.41 24.41
C SER A 166 13.29 10.13 23.97
N LEU A 167 13.84 9.42 22.98
CA LEU A 167 13.31 8.16 22.46
C LEU A 167 13.92 6.91 23.11
N SER A 168 14.94 7.03 23.95
CA SER A 168 15.70 5.87 24.48
C SER A 168 14.86 4.89 25.31
N ALA A 169 13.82 5.39 26.03
CA ALA A 169 12.90 4.57 26.79
C ALA A 169 11.69 4.07 25.97
N GLN A 170 11.55 4.49 24.72
CA GLN A 170 10.41 4.17 23.90
C GLN A 170 10.66 2.91 23.05
N PRO A 171 9.62 2.14 22.67
CA PRO A 171 9.77 0.94 21.86
C PRO A 171 10.00 1.29 20.39
N ILE A 172 11.09 2.00 20.08
CA ILE A 172 11.52 2.38 18.74
C ILE A 172 12.95 1.92 18.49
N ILE A 173 13.18 1.32 17.33
CA ILE A 173 14.49 0.81 16.92
C ILE A 173 14.79 1.16 15.46
N HIS A 174 16.05 1.13 15.10
CA HIS A 174 16.45 1.12 13.70
C HIS A 174 16.23 -0.28 13.08
N VAL A 175 15.93 -0.36 11.79
CA VAL A 175 15.64 -1.61 11.08
C VAL A 175 16.75 -2.66 11.23
N SER A 176 18.01 -2.26 11.31
CA SER A 176 19.15 -3.17 11.53
C SER A 176 19.13 -3.90 12.88
N GLY A 177 18.39 -3.40 13.87
CA GLY A 177 18.21 -4.05 15.16
C GLY A 177 16.96 -4.95 15.23
N LEU A 178 16.24 -5.14 14.11
CA LEU A 178 14.97 -5.86 14.12
C LEU A 178 15.13 -7.32 14.54
N ALA A 179 16.11 -8.03 13.98
CA ALA A 179 16.36 -9.43 14.28
C ALA A 179 16.63 -9.65 15.77
N GLU A 180 17.61 -8.94 16.32
CA GLU A 180 17.97 -9.01 17.72
C GLU A 180 16.78 -8.70 18.63
N LYS A 181 16.02 -7.66 18.31
CA LYS A 181 14.84 -7.28 19.11
C LYS A 181 13.75 -8.34 19.11
N VAL A 182 13.51 -8.98 17.99
CA VAL A 182 12.53 -10.08 17.89
C VAL A 182 13.00 -11.30 18.71
N GLU A 183 14.27 -11.67 18.65
CA GLU A 183 14.84 -12.74 19.47
C GLU A 183 14.74 -12.43 20.97
N GLN A 184 15.06 -11.20 21.38
CA GLN A 184 14.88 -10.75 22.76
C GLN A 184 13.43 -10.88 23.24
N LEU A 185 12.44 -10.56 22.38
CA LEU A 185 11.04 -10.72 22.72
C LEU A 185 10.66 -12.18 22.95
N PHE A 186 11.16 -13.14 22.16
CA PHE A 186 10.93 -14.57 22.41
C PHE A 186 11.60 -15.03 23.71
N THR A 187 12.76 -14.50 24.05
CA THR A 187 13.43 -14.78 25.32
C THR A 187 12.65 -14.21 26.52
N GLN A 188 12.04 -13.03 26.38
CA GLN A 188 11.25 -12.40 27.43
C GLN A 188 9.86 -13.04 27.60
N HIS A 189 9.26 -13.53 26.50
CA HIS A 189 7.92 -14.12 26.50
C HIS A 189 7.96 -15.63 26.25
N GLN A 190 8.51 -16.38 27.22
CA GLN A 190 8.66 -17.84 27.09
C GLN A 190 7.35 -18.62 27.27
N GLN A 191 6.37 -18.05 27.97
CA GLN A 191 5.08 -18.70 28.21
C GLN A 191 4.33 -18.93 26.90
N VAL A 192 3.83 -20.15 26.71
CA VAL A 192 3.02 -20.53 25.56
C VAL A 192 1.52 -20.38 25.91
N TYR A 193 0.84 -19.52 25.19
CA TYR A 193 -0.60 -19.23 25.36
C TYR A 193 -1.48 -19.98 24.36
N LEU A 194 -0.96 -20.27 23.16
CA LEU A 194 -1.71 -20.86 22.07
C LEU A 194 -1.13 -22.19 21.62
N SER A 195 -1.97 -23.17 21.31
CA SER A 195 -1.55 -24.34 20.53
C SER A 195 -1.29 -23.92 19.07
N GLU A 196 -0.54 -24.72 18.30
CA GLU A 196 -0.28 -24.44 16.89
C GLU A 196 -1.58 -24.40 16.04
N LYS A 197 -2.54 -25.24 16.38
CA LYS A 197 -3.86 -25.25 15.74
C LYS A 197 -4.58 -23.92 15.95
N VAL A 198 -4.65 -23.44 17.19
CA VAL A 198 -5.29 -22.17 17.54
C VAL A 198 -4.57 -20.99 16.93
N LEU A 199 -3.23 -20.98 16.94
CA LEU A 199 -2.44 -19.95 16.28
C LEU A 199 -2.78 -19.85 14.78
N ARG A 200 -2.90 -20.97 14.08
CA ARG A 200 -3.29 -21.02 12.66
C ARG A 200 -4.71 -20.50 12.45
N GLU A 201 -5.66 -20.92 13.29
CA GLU A 201 -7.06 -20.50 13.19
C GLU A 201 -7.19 -18.99 13.40
N LEU A 202 -6.56 -18.43 14.44
CA LEU A 202 -6.58 -17.00 14.73
C LEU A 202 -5.90 -16.19 13.62
N SER A 203 -4.73 -16.61 13.13
CA SER A 203 -4.03 -15.94 12.05
C SER A 203 -4.86 -15.91 10.77
N THR A 204 -5.52 -17.03 10.47
CA THR A 204 -6.45 -17.13 9.32
C THR A 204 -7.69 -16.26 9.52
N HIS A 205 -8.18 -16.16 10.74
CA HIS A 205 -9.32 -15.28 11.08
C HIS A 205 -8.96 -13.80 10.86
N ILE A 206 -7.82 -13.35 11.36
CA ILE A 206 -7.31 -11.99 11.11
C ILE A 206 -7.16 -11.73 9.60
N LEU A 207 -6.63 -12.70 8.85
CA LEU A 207 -6.52 -12.57 7.39
C LEU A 207 -7.90 -12.42 6.71
N LYS A 208 -8.91 -13.18 7.15
CA LYS A 208 -10.30 -13.07 6.62
C LYS A 208 -10.96 -11.74 6.98
N MET A 209 -10.60 -11.14 8.11
CA MET A 209 -11.08 -9.81 8.52
C MET A 209 -10.42 -8.67 7.72
N HIS A 210 -9.30 -8.93 7.05
CA HIS A 210 -8.60 -7.93 6.24
C HIS A 210 -9.51 -7.43 5.10
N LYS A 211 -9.71 -6.11 5.06
CA LYS A 211 -10.48 -5.43 4.01
C LYS A 211 -9.69 -4.21 3.54
N PRO A 212 -9.04 -4.28 2.36
CA PRO A 212 -8.28 -3.17 1.84
C PRO A 212 -9.20 -1.97 1.54
N THR A 213 -8.80 -0.82 1.99
CA THR A 213 -9.52 0.43 1.74
C THR A 213 -9.24 0.90 0.32
N GLN A 214 -10.30 1.23 -0.42
CA GLN A 214 -10.18 1.90 -1.70
C GLN A 214 -9.98 3.40 -1.46
N TRP A 215 -8.89 3.94 -1.99
CA TRP A 215 -8.67 5.38 -1.97
C TRP A 215 -9.30 6.01 -3.22
N THR A 216 -10.07 7.06 -3.03
CA THR A 216 -10.70 7.83 -4.10
C THR A 216 -10.08 9.23 -4.16
N CYS A 217 -9.83 9.72 -5.36
CA CYS A 217 -9.36 11.09 -5.56
C CYS A 217 -10.54 12.06 -5.72
N ASP A 218 -10.31 13.29 -5.29
CA ASP A 218 -11.24 14.40 -5.52
C ASP A 218 -10.93 15.07 -6.87
N MET A 219 -11.06 14.28 -7.96
CA MET A 219 -10.82 14.73 -9.33
C MET A 219 -11.96 14.32 -10.24
N ARG A 220 -12.36 15.21 -11.12
CA ARG A 220 -13.33 14.92 -12.16
C ARG A 220 -12.65 14.13 -13.29
N MET A 221 -13.32 13.11 -13.81
CA MET A 221 -12.75 12.22 -14.83
C MET A 221 -12.54 12.92 -16.18
N ASP A 222 -13.28 14.01 -16.45
CA ASP A 222 -13.11 14.85 -17.64
C ASP A 222 -11.87 15.75 -17.62
N GLU A 223 -11.26 15.96 -16.44
CA GLU A 223 -10.00 16.67 -16.28
C GLU A 223 -8.76 15.80 -16.57
N LEU A 224 -8.96 14.48 -16.72
CA LEU A 224 -7.90 13.52 -16.95
C LEU A 224 -7.76 13.15 -18.44
N LYS A 225 -6.52 13.05 -18.90
CA LYS A 225 -6.23 12.62 -20.28
C LYS A 225 -6.71 11.19 -20.52
N LYS A 226 -7.42 10.97 -21.63
CA LYS A 226 -7.78 9.64 -22.14
C LYS A 226 -6.69 9.08 -23.05
N GLY A 227 -6.81 7.82 -23.41
CA GLY A 227 -5.94 7.13 -24.37
C GLY A 227 -4.70 6.47 -23.77
N VAL A 228 -3.88 5.93 -24.64
CA VAL A 228 -2.57 5.38 -24.30
C VAL A 228 -1.56 6.51 -24.34
N LEU A 229 -0.91 6.80 -23.22
CA LEU A 229 0.00 7.93 -23.09
C LEU A 229 1.46 7.47 -23.28
N CYS A 230 2.24 8.25 -24.00
CA CYS A 230 3.65 7.96 -24.28
C CYS A 230 4.53 8.29 -23.04
N SER A 231 5.14 7.26 -22.43
CA SER A 231 6.06 7.41 -21.29
C SER A 231 7.32 8.19 -21.65
N LYS A 232 7.90 7.97 -22.85
CA LYS A 232 9.08 8.67 -23.36
C LYS A 232 8.86 10.17 -23.54
N CYS A 233 7.61 10.58 -23.79
CA CYS A 233 7.22 11.99 -23.86
C CYS A 233 6.66 12.51 -22.54
N ASP A 234 6.95 11.85 -21.41
CA ASP A 234 6.49 12.24 -20.08
C ASP A 234 4.96 12.38 -20.01
N TYR A 235 4.26 11.43 -20.62
CA TYR A 235 2.79 11.33 -20.69
C TYR A 235 2.09 12.55 -21.27
N ARG A 236 2.79 13.38 -22.06
CA ARG A 236 2.20 14.57 -22.68
C ARG A 236 1.39 14.26 -23.93
N PHE A 237 1.74 13.21 -24.67
CA PHE A 237 1.16 12.86 -25.96
C PHE A 237 0.47 11.52 -25.92
N VAL A 238 -0.67 11.44 -26.62
CA VAL A 238 -1.43 10.21 -26.82
C VAL A 238 -0.81 9.42 -27.96
N MET A 239 -0.63 8.12 -27.77
CA MET A 239 -0.16 7.20 -28.80
C MET A 239 -1.34 6.75 -29.68
N GLN A 240 -1.05 6.49 -30.94
CA GLN A 240 -2.02 6.01 -31.93
C GLN A 240 -1.87 4.50 -32.13
N TYR A 241 -3.01 3.81 -32.30
CA TYR A 241 -3.00 2.39 -32.65
C TYR A 241 -2.87 2.21 -34.14
N ARG A 242 -1.72 1.72 -34.65
CA ARG A 242 -1.42 1.50 -36.06
C ARG A 242 -0.81 0.11 -36.26
N GLN A 243 -1.33 -0.65 -37.20
CA GLN A 243 -0.81 -1.98 -37.58
C GLN A 243 -0.57 -2.93 -36.41
N GLY A 244 -1.48 -2.93 -35.42
CA GLY A 244 -1.36 -3.80 -34.24
C GLY A 244 -0.47 -3.28 -33.10
N LYS A 245 0.06 -2.07 -33.20
CA LYS A 245 1.00 -1.48 -32.23
C LYS A 245 0.56 -0.09 -31.81
N TRP A 246 0.93 0.29 -30.59
CA TRP A 246 0.78 1.65 -30.08
C TRP A 246 2.04 2.45 -30.40
N GLN A 247 1.90 3.52 -31.17
CA GLN A 247 3.01 4.36 -31.61
C GLN A 247 2.75 5.82 -31.29
N CYS A 248 3.77 6.49 -30.77
CA CYS A 248 3.77 7.93 -30.52
C CYS A 248 4.15 8.69 -31.79
N GLU A 249 3.26 9.54 -32.30
CA GLU A 249 3.55 10.36 -33.48
C GLU A 249 4.60 11.43 -33.21
N LYS A 250 4.79 11.82 -31.94
CA LYS A 250 5.77 12.87 -31.58
C LYS A 250 7.23 12.39 -31.55
N CYS A 251 7.50 11.20 -31.00
CA CYS A 251 8.86 10.68 -30.83
C CYS A 251 9.11 9.33 -31.51
N GLY A 252 8.12 8.77 -32.20
CA GLY A 252 8.24 7.49 -32.89
C GLY A 252 8.22 6.25 -32.00
N GLU A 253 8.18 6.41 -30.65
CA GLU A 253 8.20 5.30 -29.71
C GLU A 253 7.07 4.32 -29.95
N VAL A 254 7.38 3.03 -29.92
CA VAL A 254 6.41 1.94 -29.99
C VAL A 254 6.45 1.19 -28.65
N ASP A 255 5.35 1.26 -27.90
CA ASP A 255 5.28 0.67 -26.56
C ASP A 255 3.92 0.00 -26.32
N ASN A 256 3.92 -1.34 -26.30
CA ASN A 256 2.71 -2.10 -25.99
C ASN A 256 2.44 -2.19 -24.48
N GLN A 257 3.46 -1.97 -23.62
CA GLN A 257 3.27 -1.90 -22.19
C GLN A 257 2.46 -0.68 -21.78
N ALA A 258 2.61 0.44 -22.48
CA ALA A 258 1.81 1.65 -22.27
C ALA A 258 0.30 1.38 -22.38
N PHE A 259 -0.10 0.41 -23.22
CA PHE A 259 -1.51 -0.01 -23.31
C PHE A 259 -1.98 -0.74 -22.05
N ASN A 260 -1.16 -1.62 -21.47
CA ASN A 260 -1.50 -2.31 -20.24
C ASN A 260 -1.63 -1.31 -19.07
N ASP A 261 -0.77 -0.30 -19.02
CA ASP A 261 -0.87 0.75 -18.02
C ASP A 261 -2.12 1.61 -18.22
N ALA A 262 -2.49 1.89 -19.48
CA ALA A 262 -3.72 2.60 -19.79
C ALA A 262 -4.99 1.79 -19.45
N LEU A 263 -4.97 0.46 -19.54
CA LEU A 263 -6.06 -0.40 -19.05
C LEU A 263 -6.20 -0.35 -17.53
N LYS A 264 -5.10 -0.40 -16.81
CA LYS A 264 -5.10 -0.23 -15.33
C LYS A 264 -5.64 1.14 -14.94
N ASP A 265 -5.20 2.20 -15.63
CA ASP A 265 -5.69 3.55 -15.39
C ASP A 265 -7.19 3.67 -15.65
N TYR A 266 -7.68 3.07 -16.76
CA TYR A 266 -9.11 3.01 -17.05
C TYR A 266 -9.90 2.40 -15.89
N ARG A 267 -9.39 1.27 -15.34
CA ARG A 267 -10.02 0.59 -14.20
C ARG A 267 -10.14 1.50 -12.97
N TYR A 268 -9.12 2.31 -12.69
CA TYR A 268 -9.16 3.29 -11.59
C TYR A 268 -10.13 4.44 -11.86
N MET A 269 -10.23 4.88 -13.12
CA MET A 269 -11.09 6.00 -13.51
C MET A 269 -12.57 5.62 -13.60
N TYR A 270 -12.87 4.46 -14.18
CA TYR A 270 -14.23 4.10 -14.60
C TYR A 270 -14.73 2.77 -14.04
N GLY A 271 -13.90 2.06 -13.27
CA GLY A 271 -14.21 0.73 -12.77
C GLY A 271 -13.77 -0.39 -13.71
N GLU A 272 -14.01 -1.62 -13.28
CA GLU A 272 -13.49 -2.82 -13.94
C GLU A 272 -14.26 -3.25 -15.21
N LEU A 273 -15.42 -2.66 -15.47
CA LEU A 273 -16.26 -3.05 -16.63
C LEU A 273 -16.03 -2.12 -17.81
N ILE A 274 -15.66 -2.68 -18.97
CA ILE A 274 -15.51 -1.94 -20.20
C ILE A 274 -16.39 -2.53 -21.32
N SER A 275 -17.13 -1.68 -22.03
CA SER A 275 -17.85 -2.04 -23.26
C SER A 275 -17.06 -1.64 -24.49
N ASN A 276 -17.46 -2.12 -25.68
CA ASN A 276 -16.86 -1.68 -26.96
C ASN A 276 -16.90 -0.15 -27.10
N SER A 277 -18.03 0.49 -26.76
CA SER A 277 -18.18 1.94 -26.88
C SER A 277 -17.29 2.71 -25.92
N LEU A 278 -17.19 2.25 -24.66
CA LEU A 278 -16.29 2.85 -23.68
C LEU A 278 -14.81 2.66 -24.06
N PHE A 279 -14.48 1.50 -24.65
CA PHE A 279 -13.14 1.26 -25.20
C PHE A 279 -12.82 2.22 -26.35
N GLN A 280 -13.75 2.38 -27.30
CA GLN A 280 -13.59 3.33 -28.41
C GLN A 280 -13.34 4.75 -27.90
N ASP A 281 -14.19 5.21 -26.97
CA ASP A 281 -14.11 6.55 -26.39
C ASP A 281 -12.78 6.77 -25.63
N PHE A 282 -12.39 5.84 -24.78
CA PHE A 282 -11.19 6.01 -23.95
C PHE A 282 -9.89 5.86 -24.76
N PHE A 283 -9.81 4.86 -25.65
CA PHE A 283 -8.58 4.55 -26.39
C PHE A 283 -8.47 5.27 -27.75
N GLY A 284 -9.50 6.02 -28.14
CA GLY A 284 -9.50 6.78 -29.40
C GLY A 284 -9.51 5.89 -30.66
N ILE A 285 -10.08 4.68 -30.59
CA ILE A 285 -10.14 3.75 -31.74
C ILE A 285 -11.56 3.74 -32.32
N SER A 286 -11.77 4.36 -33.48
CA SER A 286 -13.09 4.44 -34.12
C SER A 286 -13.57 3.12 -34.74
N CYS A 287 -12.67 2.25 -35.19
CA CYS A 287 -13.01 1.01 -35.86
C CYS A 287 -13.51 -0.08 -34.93
N VAL A 288 -14.80 -0.40 -34.92
CA VAL A 288 -15.43 -1.42 -34.07
C VAL A 288 -14.78 -2.80 -34.24
N LYS A 289 -14.41 -3.19 -35.48
CA LYS A 289 -13.76 -4.48 -35.74
C LYS A 289 -12.37 -4.56 -35.07
N THR A 290 -11.63 -3.47 -35.05
CA THR A 290 -10.31 -3.37 -34.37
C THR A 290 -10.49 -3.50 -32.89
N VAL A 291 -11.43 -2.76 -32.27
CA VAL A 291 -11.74 -2.84 -30.85
C VAL A 291 -12.13 -4.26 -30.43
N TYR A 292 -12.99 -4.91 -31.20
CA TYR A 292 -13.39 -6.29 -30.92
C TYR A 292 -12.18 -7.25 -30.93
N LYS A 293 -11.29 -7.11 -31.94
CA LYS A 293 -10.07 -7.94 -32.01
C LYS A 293 -9.15 -7.71 -30.80
N ILE A 294 -8.96 -6.47 -30.37
CA ILE A 294 -8.14 -6.13 -29.18
C ILE A 294 -8.78 -6.72 -27.93
N LEU A 295 -10.07 -6.48 -27.67
CA LEU A 295 -10.76 -7.00 -26.48
C LEU A 295 -10.73 -8.53 -26.43
N LYS A 296 -10.88 -9.19 -27.58
CA LYS A 296 -10.79 -10.66 -27.67
C LYS A 296 -9.36 -11.17 -27.40
N SER A 297 -8.32 -10.46 -27.88
CA SER A 297 -6.92 -10.86 -27.62
C SER A 297 -6.51 -10.73 -26.16
N LEU A 298 -7.20 -9.89 -25.37
CA LEU A 298 -6.96 -9.74 -23.93
C LEU A 298 -7.51 -10.91 -23.08
N GLN A 299 -8.28 -11.82 -23.68
CA GLN A 299 -8.87 -12.99 -23.00
C GLN A 299 -9.63 -12.63 -21.70
N LEU A 300 -10.29 -11.47 -21.70
CA LEU A 300 -11.03 -10.99 -20.54
C LEU A 300 -12.33 -11.78 -20.34
N GLN A 301 -12.77 -11.88 -19.09
CA GLN A 301 -14.07 -12.46 -18.78
C GLN A 301 -15.19 -11.59 -19.34
N GLU A 302 -16.11 -12.19 -20.08
CA GLU A 302 -17.27 -11.52 -20.66
C GLU A 302 -18.45 -11.56 -19.68
N VAL A 303 -19.20 -10.45 -19.60
CA VAL A 303 -20.43 -10.30 -18.81
C VAL A 303 -21.51 -9.72 -19.71
N GLY A 304 -22.71 -10.31 -19.66
CA GLY A 304 -23.81 -9.91 -20.55
C GLY A 304 -23.71 -10.51 -21.95
N ALA A 305 -24.67 -10.18 -22.80
CA ALA A 305 -24.76 -10.74 -24.16
C ALA A 305 -25.09 -9.66 -25.21
N LYS A 306 -24.69 -9.89 -26.45
CA LYS A 306 -25.00 -9.04 -27.61
C LYS A 306 -24.63 -7.56 -27.34
N LYS A 307 -25.60 -6.63 -27.43
CA LYS A 307 -25.39 -5.18 -27.26
C LYS A 307 -24.96 -4.79 -25.85
N ASN A 308 -25.27 -5.59 -24.83
CA ASN A 308 -24.93 -5.34 -23.43
C ASN A 308 -23.65 -6.05 -22.98
N ARG A 309 -22.86 -6.60 -23.92
CA ARG A 309 -21.60 -7.25 -23.59
C ARG A 309 -20.59 -6.27 -23.01
N LYS A 310 -20.03 -6.62 -21.88
CA LYS A 310 -18.93 -5.93 -21.21
C LYS A 310 -17.81 -6.92 -20.90
N TYR A 311 -16.62 -6.42 -20.66
CA TYR A 311 -15.43 -7.21 -20.33
C TYR A 311 -14.90 -6.75 -18.98
N ILE A 312 -14.43 -7.69 -18.14
CA ILE A 312 -13.85 -7.38 -16.82
C ILE A 312 -12.35 -7.19 -17.01
N ILE A 313 -11.86 -5.98 -16.74
CA ILE A 313 -10.43 -5.65 -16.65
C ILE A 313 -9.93 -6.09 -15.27
N LYS A 314 -8.97 -7.00 -15.25
CA LYS A 314 -8.36 -7.53 -14.03
C LYS A 314 -7.28 -6.62 -13.49
#